data_bfe4c69e948833118106b959b26346c5
#
_entry.id   bfe4c69e948833118106b959b26346c5
#
_cell.length_a   1.000
_cell.length_b   1.000
_cell.length_c   1.000
_cell.angle_alpha   90.00
_cell.angle_beta   90.00
_cell.angle_gamma   90.00
#
_symmetry.space_group_name_H-M   'P 1'
#
loop_
_entity.id
_entity.type
_entity.pdbx_description
1 polymer ?
#
loop_
_entity_poly.entity_id
_entity_poly.type
_entity_poly.pdbx_seq_one_letter_code
_entity_poly.pdbx_strand_id
1 'polypeptide(L)'
;ILLNEIITKKFTLQFHKKSQKIKNFPGLFKVNGIIELDAKSKKDISKNIFTYFLLYQENKELTGFGPNLISKFQYIAEHKINSGFRKNSLIQKDFVAIFSGKQKVNRSLRLLNRYNILGKILPVFGKIVSQMQHDLFHIYTVDEHTLNVIDNLRRYSKSSLKHESPES
;
A
#
# COMPACT_ATOMS: atom_id res chain seq x y z
N ILE A 1 -3.83 -14.21 19.27
CA ILE A 1 -4.93 -14.88 18.55
C ILE A 1 -6.26 -14.22 18.94
N LEU A 2 -6.60 -14.15 20.23
CA LEU A 2 -7.88 -13.63 20.74
C LEU A 2 -8.16 -12.16 20.33
N LEU A 3 -7.14 -11.29 20.36
CA LEU A 3 -7.28 -9.87 20.03
C LEU A 3 -7.64 -9.66 18.55
N ASN A 4 -7.00 -10.42 17.65
CA ASN A 4 -7.29 -10.37 16.21
C ASN A 4 -8.70 -10.88 15.89
N GLU A 5 -9.17 -11.90 16.59
CA GLU A 5 -10.55 -12.41 16.44
C GLU A 5 -11.58 -11.39 16.91
N ILE A 6 -11.34 -10.71 18.04
CA ILE A 6 -12.23 -9.66 18.56
C ILE A 6 -12.28 -8.46 17.60
N ILE A 7 -11.13 -8.03 17.09
CA ILE A 7 -11.03 -6.92 16.13
C ILE A 7 -11.78 -7.28 14.83
N THR A 8 -11.53 -8.48 14.30
CA THR A 8 -12.18 -8.96 13.07
C THR A 8 -13.70 -9.08 13.26
N LYS A 9 -14.16 -9.60 14.38
CA LYS A 9 -15.58 -9.76 14.70
C LYS A 9 -16.28 -8.40 14.87
N LYS A 10 -15.64 -7.46 15.55
CA LYS A 10 -16.14 -6.08 15.74
C LYS A 10 -16.20 -5.33 14.40
N PHE A 11 -15.19 -5.49 13.56
CA PHE A 11 -15.15 -4.92 12.21
C PHE A 11 -16.23 -5.52 11.31
N THR A 12 -16.42 -6.83 11.34
CA THR A 12 -17.46 -7.53 10.57
C THR A 12 -18.88 -7.07 10.94
N LEU A 13 -19.13 -6.85 12.24
CA LEU A 13 -20.43 -6.34 12.70
C LEU A 13 -20.69 -4.89 12.24
N GLN A 14 -19.68 -4.03 12.22
CA GLN A 14 -19.78 -2.66 11.68
C GLN A 14 -19.92 -2.65 10.16
N PHE A 15 -19.31 -3.62 9.48
CA PHE A 15 -19.35 -3.78 8.03
C PHE A 15 -20.80 -3.88 7.52
N HIS A 16 -21.64 -4.69 8.17
CA HIS A 16 -23.03 -4.88 7.75
C HIS A 16 -23.93 -3.65 7.93
N LYS A 17 -23.59 -2.72 8.85
CA LYS A 17 -24.45 -1.57 9.17
C LYS A 17 -24.20 -0.30 8.35
N LYS A 18 -22.99 -0.11 7.78
CA LYS A 18 -22.59 1.15 7.11
C LYS A 18 -21.75 0.94 5.83
N SER A 19 -21.83 -0.22 5.20
CA SER A 19 -21.05 -0.50 4.01
C SER A 19 -21.64 0.16 2.76
N GLN A 20 -20.81 0.85 1.99
CA GLN A 20 -21.14 1.40 0.68
C GLN A 20 -20.34 0.64 -0.38
N LYS A 21 -21.03 0.14 -1.42
CA LYS A 21 -20.35 -0.50 -2.57
C LYS A 21 -19.48 0.52 -3.29
N ILE A 22 -18.27 0.14 -3.64
CA ILE A 22 -17.38 0.98 -4.46
C ILE A 22 -17.74 0.74 -5.92
N LYS A 23 -18.15 1.80 -6.62
CA LYS A 23 -18.50 1.75 -8.04
C LYS A 23 -17.31 1.22 -8.85
N ASN A 24 -17.57 0.39 -9.84
CA ASN A 24 -16.59 -0.26 -10.73
C ASN A 24 -15.66 -1.30 -10.06
N PHE A 25 -15.84 -1.60 -8.76
CA PHE A 25 -15.06 -2.59 -8.02
C PHE A 25 -15.99 -3.62 -7.35
N PRO A 26 -16.52 -4.62 -8.10
CA PRO A 26 -17.41 -5.63 -7.52
C PRO A 26 -16.74 -6.38 -6.38
N GLY A 27 -17.44 -6.47 -5.24
CA GLY A 27 -16.93 -7.12 -4.03
C GLY A 27 -16.11 -6.22 -3.12
N LEU A 28 -15.85 -4.95 -3.50
CA LEU A 28 -15.26 -3.95 -2.63
C LEU A 28 -16.32 -3.04 -2.02
N PHE A 29 -16.08 -2.69 -0.75
CA PHE A 29 -16.91 -1.82 0.04
C PHE A 29 -16.08 -0.76 0.75
N LYS A 30 -16.68 0.40 0.95
CA LYS A 30 -16.17 1.43 1.84
C LYS A 30 -16.93 1.36 3.17
N VAL A 31 -16.18 1.25 4.27
CA VAL A 31 -16.73 1.25 5.64
C VAL A 31 -15.89 2.21 6.48
N ASN A 32 -16.47 3.33 6.91
CA ASN A 32 -15.78 4.34 7.72
C ASN A 32 -14.40 4.77 7.14
N GLY A 33 -14.33 4.98 5.83
CA GLY A 33 -13.07 5.35 5.15
C GLY A 33 -12.11 4.19 4.88
N ILE A 34 -12.45 2.96 5.26
CA ILE A 34 -11.65 1.75 5.00
C ILE A 34 -12.17 1.05 3.74
N ILE A 35 -11.27 0.65 2.85
CA ILE A 35 -11.59 -0.23 1.72
C ILE A 35 -11.56 -1.67 2.21
N GLU A 36 -12.65 -2.39 2.07
CA GLU A 36 -12.74 -3.78 2.48
C GLU A 36 -13.25 -4.68 1.36
N LEU A 37 -12.80 -5.93 1.37
CA LEU A 37 -13.27 -6.98 0.48
C LEU A 37 -14.30 -7.84 1.20
N ASP A 38 -15.36 -8.22 0.50
CA ASP A 38 -16.32 -9.20 1.02
C ASP A 38 -15.56 -10.47 1.45
N ALA A 39 -15.76 -10.90 2.70
CA ALA A 39 -15.12 -12.08 3.26
C ALA A 39 -15.43 -13.37 2.47
N LYS A 40 -16.59 -13.42 1.81
CA LYS A 40 -17.00 -14.54 0.96
C LYS A 40 -16.43 -14.47 -0.46
N SER A 41 -15.76 -13.37 -0.81
CA SER A 41 -15.23 -13.17 -2.16
C SER A 41 -14.10 -14.15 -2.46
N LYS A 42 -14.33 -15.02 -3.45
CA LYS A 42 -13.32 -15.94 -4.01
C LYS A 42 -12.54 -15.29 -5.16
N LYS A 43 -12.78 -14.01 -5.45
CA LYS A 43 -12.17 -13.30 -6.57
C LYS A 43 -10.64 -13.25 -6.44
N ASP A 44 -9.95 -13.61 -7.51
CA ASP A 44 -8.51 -13.34 -7.62
C ASP A 44 -8.31 -11.86 -7.93
N ILE A 45 -7.73 -11.14 -6.98
CA ILE A 45 -7.46 -9.71 -7.08
C ILE A 45 -5.99 -9.41 -7.44
N SER A 46 -5.19 -10.43 -7.73
CA SER A 46 -3.75 -10.27 -7.95
C SER A 46 -3.43 -9.31 -9.10
N LYS A 47 -4.16 -9.40 -10.20
CA LYS A 47 -3.96 -8.53 -11.37
C LYS A 47 -4.30 -7.06 -11.11
N ASN A 48 -5.10 -6.77 -10.10
CA ASN A 48 -5.61 -5.44 -9.77
C ASN A 48 -5.03 -4.89 -8.45
N ILE A 49 -4.00 -5.53 -7.91
CA ILE A 49 -3.50 -5.18 -6.57
C ILE A 49 -3.13 -3.68 -6.48
N PHE A 50 -2.44 -3.13 -7.47
CA PHE A 50 -2.03 -1.73 -7.49
C PHE A 50 -3.19 -0.79 -7.80
N THR A 51 -4.20 -1.23 -8.55
CA THR A 51 -5.42 -0.44 -8.81
C THR A 51 -6.13 -0.09 -7.49
N TYR A 52 -6.08 -0.94 -6.45
CA TYR A 52 -6.64 -0.63 -5.13
C TYR A 52 -5.85 0.45 -4.40
N PHE A 53 -4.52 0.51 -4.60
CA PHE A 53 -3.70 1.59 -4.07
C PHE A 53 -3.93 2.90 -4.82
N LEU A 54 -4.15 2.87 -6.14
CA LEU A 54 -4.53 4.04 -6.92
C LEU A 54 -5.90 4.58 -6.46
N LEU A 55 -6.90 3.71 -6.30
CA LEU A 55 -8.19 4.08 -5.74
C LEU A 55 -8.06 4.73 -4.35
N TYR A 56 -7.20 4.19 -3.49
CA TYR A 56 -6.89 4.76 -2.19
C TYR A 56 -6.26 6.15 -2.28
N GLN A 57 -5.37 6.37 -3.25
CA GLN A 57 -4.72 7.67 -3.47
C GLN A 57 -5.70 8.73 -3.99
N GLU A 58 -6.55 8.36 -4.94
CA GLU A 58 -7.48 9.28 -5.58
C GLU A 58 -8.57 9.81 -4.63
N ASN A 59 -8.93 9.02 -3.63
CA ASN A 59 -10.04 9.37 -2.73
C ASN A 59 -9.51 9.84 -1.36
N LYS A 60 -9.72 11.14 -1.07
CA LYS A 60 -9.26 11.76 0.19
C LYS A 60 -9.85 11.13 1.45
N GLU A 61 -11.09 10.66 1.36
CA GLU A 61 -11.82 10.09 2.51
C GLU A 61 -11.35 8.68 2.88
N LEU A 62 -10.64 8.00 1.98
CA LEU A 62 -10.12 6.67 2.28
C LEU A 62 -8.90 6.77 3.18
N THR A 63 -8.91 6.02 4.26
CA THR A 63 -7.86 6.05 5.29
C THR A 63 -6.98 4.80 5.31
N GLY A 64 -7.42 3.70 4.68
CA GLY A 64 -6.66 2.45 4.63
C GLY A 64 -7.46 1.28 4.07
N PHE A 65 -6.96 0.09 4.34
CA PHE A 65 -7.52 -1.18 3.90
C PHE A 65 -7.98 -2.01 5.09
N GLY A 66 -9.04 -2.77 4.92
CA GLY A 66 -9.58 -3.65 5.95
C GLY A 66 -8.92 -5.03 5.98
N PRO A 67 -9.17 -5.82 7.04
CA PRO A 67 -8.43 -7.05 7.31
C PRO A 67 -8.53 -8.11 6.22
N ASN A 68 -9.70 -8.29 5.58
CA ASN A 68 -9.83 -9.28 4.51
C ASN A 68 -8.99 -8.89 3.29
N LEU A 69 -8.98 -7.60 2.93
CA LEU A 69 -8.21 -7.10 1.81
C LEU A 69 -6.70 -7.15 2.10
N ILE A 70 -6.29 -6.80 3.33
CA ILE A 70 -4.88 -6.91 3.78
C ILE A 70 -4.41 -8.36 3.72
N SER A 71 -5.19 -9.31 4.23
CA SER A 71 -4.85 -10.75 4.17
C SER A 71 -4.68 -11.22 2.73
N LYS A 72 -5.53 -10.75 1.80
CA LYS A 72 -5.37 -11.04 0.37
C LYS A 72 -4.10 -10.43 -0.22
N PHE A 73 -3.75 -9.19 0.16
CA PHE A 73 -2.51 -8.55 -0.27
C PHE A 73 -1.28 -9.33 0.17
N GLN A 74 -1.24 -9.74 1.43
CA GLN A 74 -0.14 -10.55 1.98
C GLN A 74 -0.05 -11.92 1.30
N TYR A 75 -1.16 -12.59 1.08
CA TYR A 75 -1.20 -13.84 0.32
C TYR A 75 -0.66 -13.68 -1.10
N ILE A 76 -1.05 -12.61 -1.80
CA ILE A 76 -0.56 -12.31 -3.16
C ILE A 76 0.94 -12.03 -3.13
N ALA A 77 1.43 -11.26 -2.16
CA ALA A 77 2.85 -10.97 -2.00
C ALA A 77 3.67 -12.25 -1.84
N GLU A 78 3.17 -13.21 -1.07
CA GLU A 78 3.86 -14.45 -0.77
C GLU A 78 3.81 -15.47 -1.91
N HIS A 79 2.66 -15.61 -2.58
CA HIS A 79 2.40 -16.74 -3.47
C HIS A 79 2.26 -16.38 -4.95
N LYS A 80 2.01 -15.11 -5.29
CA LYS A 80 1.70 -14.71 -6.67
C LYS A 80 2.77 -13.81 -7.30
N ILE A 81 3.51 -13.02 -6.51
CA ILE A 81 4.52 -12.10 -7.05
C ILE A 81 5.81 -12.86 -7.38
N ASN A 82 5.89 -13.36 -8.59
CA ASN A 82 7.06 -14.01 -9.17
C ASN A 82 7.62 -13.18 -10.35
N SER A 83 8.59 -13.73 -11.08
CA SER A 83 9.20 -13.05 -12.24
C SER A 83 8.20 -12.76 -13.36
N GLY A 84 7.27 -13.67 -13.63
CA GLY A 84 6.22 -13.48 -14.63
C GLY A 84 5.26 -12.36 -14.24
N PHE A 85 4.86 -12.31 -12.97
CA PHE A 85 4.04 -11.22 -12.43
C PHE A 85 4.72 -9.86 -12.60
N ARG A 86 6.02 -9.76 -12.27
CA ARG A 86 6.80 -8.52 -12.42
C ARG A 86 6.99 -8.07 -13.87
N LYS A 87 7.01 -8.99 -14.82
CA LYS A 87 7.15 -8.68 -16.26
C LYS A 87 5.83 -8.29 -16.93
N ASN A 88 4.70 -8.42 -16.26
CA ASN A 88 3.40 -8.04 -16.81
C ASN A 88 3.31 -6.52 -16.97
N SER A 89 3.08 -6.05 -18.20
CA SER A 89 3.06 -4.62 -18.53
C SER A 89 1.97 -3.83 -17.81
N LEU A 90 0.80 -4.41 -17.59
CA LEU A 90 -0.30 -3.75 -16.86
C LEU A 90 0.06 -3.60 -15.39
N ILE A 91 0.65 -4.61 -14.78
CA ILE A 91 1.13 -4.58 -13.39
C ILE A 91 2.20 -3.50 -13.23
N GLN A 92 3.17 -3.44 -14.15
CA GLN A 92 4.22 -2.41 -14.13
C GLN A 92 3.63 -1.01 -14.29
N LYS A 93 2.72 -0.81 -15.23
CA LYS A 93 2.04 0.47 -15.46
C LYS A 93 1.33 0.96 -14.19
N ASP A 94 0.52 0.11 -13.58
CA ASP A 94 -0.25 0.47 -12.38
C ASP A 94 0.69 0.72 -11.18
N PHE A 95 1.76 -0.07 -11.04
CA PHE A 95 2.75 0.15 -10.00
C PHE A 95 3.47 1.51 -10.16
N VAL A 96 3.92 1.84 -11.37
CA VAL A 96 4.56 3.13 -11.65
C VAL A 96 3.59 4.29 -11.43
N ALA A 97 2.31 4.13 -11.78
CA ALA A 97 1.29 5.14 -11.58
C ALA A 97 1.13 5.55 -10.10
N ILE A 98 1.43 4.65 -9.14
CA ILE A 98 1.42 4.98 -7.71
C ILE A 98 2.38 6.13 -7.39
N PHE A 99 3.56 6.16 -8.02
CA PHE A 99 4.54 7.23 -7.80
C PHE A 99 4.10 8.59 -8.37
N SER A 100 3.25 8.57 -9.39
CA SER A 100 2.72 9.77 -10.05
C SER A 100 1.47 10.33 -9.37
N GLY A 101 0.98 9.70 -8.33
CA GLY A 101 -0.19 10.12 -7.57
C GLY A 101 -0.06 11.54 -7.00
N LYS A 102 -1.15 12.30 -7.01
CA LYS A 102 -1.18 13.68 -6.47
C LYS A 102 -1.08 13.70 -4.94
N GLN A 103 -1.56 12.67 -4.27
CA GLN A 103 -1.65 12.58 -2.81
C GLN A 103 -1.37 11.16 -2.31
N LYS A 104 -1.04 11.01 -1.04
CA LYS A 104 -0.85 9.74 -0.32
C LYS A 104 0.21 8.80 -0.91
N VAL A 105 1.12 9.28 -1.77
CA VAL A 105 2.13 8.42 -2.41
C VAL A 105 3.02 7.76 -1.37
N ASN A 106 3.63 8.55 -0.48
CA ASN A 106 4.49 8.02 0.58
C ASN A 106 3.72 7.03 1.48
N ARG A 107 2.48 7.36 1.85
CA ARG A 107 1.64 6.46 2.64
C ARG A 107 1.33 5.15 1.90
N SER A 108 1.09 5.20 0.59
CA SER A 108 0.91 3.99 -0.23
C SER A 108 2.16 3.13 -0.28
N LEU A 109 3.34 3.75 -0.47
CA LEU A 109 4.61 3.03 -0.46
C LEU A 109 4.89 2.36 0.88
N ARG A 110 4.61 3.04 2.00
CA ARG A 110 4.72 2.45 3.34
C ARG A 110 3.75 1.28 3.55
N LEU A 111 2.52 1.37 3.05
CA LEU A 111 1.56 0.27 3.10
C LEU A 111 2.02 -0.91 2.23
N LEU A 112 2.51 -0.65 1.02
CA LEU A 112 3.11 -1.68 0.14
C LEU A 112 4.30 -2.39 0.82
N ASN A 113 5.15 -1.62 1.51
CA ASN A 113 6.25 -2.18 2.29
C ASN A 113 5.75 -3.04 3.46
N ARG A 114 4.82 -2.50 4.25
CA ARG A 114 4.21 -3.19 5.39
C ARG A 114 3.52 -4.51 5.02
N TYR A 115 2.95 -4.58 3.83
CA TYR A 115 2.29 -5.81 3.32
C TYR A 115 3.23 -6.73 2.54
N ASN A 116 4.55 -6.50 2.60
CA ASN A 116 5.58 -7.25 1.89
C ASN A 116 5.47 -7.24 0.35
N ILE A 117 4.71 -6.32 -0.22
CA ILE A 117 4.52 -6.21 -1.67
C ILE A 117 5.72 -5.51 -2.31
N LEU A 118 6.20 -4.41 -1.69
CA LEU A 118 7.22 -3.55 -2.29
C LEU A 118 8.52 -4.30 -2.56
N GLY A 119 9.04 -5.05 -1.58
CA GLY A 119 10.25 -5.85 -1.73
C GLY A 119 10.11 -7.03 -2.70
N LYS A 120 8.89 -7.55 -2.90
CA LYS A 120 8.61 -8.60 -3.89
C LYS A 120 8.53 -8.05 -5.32
N ILE A 121 7.99 -6.86 -5.52
CA ILE A 121 7.93 -6.17 -6.82
C ILE A 121 9.30 -5.64 -7.22
N LEU A 122 10.03 -5.05 -6.26
CA LEU A 122 11.39 -4.52 -6.44
C LEU A 122 12.39 -5.38 -5.65
N PRO A 123 12.96 -6.45 -6.24
CA PRO A 123 13.85 -7.35 -5.49
C PRO A 123 15.09 -6.66 -4.92
N VAL A 124 15.59 -5.60 -5.57
CA VAL A 124 16.69 -4.78 -5.04
C VAL A 124 16.29 -4.11 -3.73
N PHE A 125 15.08 -3.51 -3.68
CA PHE A 125 14.53 -2.95 -2.44
C PHE A 125 14.31 -4.04 -1.38
N GLY A 126 13.84 -5.22 -1.78
CA GLY A 126 13.67 -6.35 -0.87
C GLY A 126 14.95 -6.80 -0.16
N LYS A 127 16.11 -6.59 -0.77
CA LYS A 127 17.42 -6.88 -0.14
C LYS A 127 17.79 -5.91 0.98
N ILE A 128 17.24 -4.71 0.98
CA ILE A 128 17.49 -3.68 1.99
C ILE A 128 16.37 -3.58 3.03
N VAL A 129 15.24 -4.26 2.79
CA VAL A 129 14.12 -4.27 3.75
C VAL A 129 14.59 -4.81 5.10
N SER A 130 14.27 -4.06 6.15
CA SER A 130 14.60 -4.43 7.55
C SER A 130 16.09 -4.63 7.84
N GLN A 131 17.00 -4.21 6.95
CA GLN A 131 18.41 -4.12 7.32
C GLN A 131 18.57 -3.10 8.45
N MET A 132 18.92 -3.60 9.62
CA MET A 132 19.35 -2.75 10.73
C MET A 132 20.78 -2.30 10.47
N GLN A 133 20.98 -1.00 10.34
CA GLN A 133 22.34 -0.48 10.49
C GLN A 133 22.71 -0.63 11.97
N HIS A 134 23.77 -1.37 12.24
CA HIS A 134 24.32 -1.54 13.59
C HIS A 134 24.93 -0.25 14.16
N ASP A 135 24.68 0.87 13.51
CA ASP A 135 25.18 2.17 13.93
C ASP A 135 24.21 2.77 14.97
N LEU A 136 24.74 3.01 16.16
CA LEU A 136 24.00 3.52 17.34
C LEU A 136 23.27 4.86 17.12
N PHE A 137 23.47 5.49 15.97
CA PHE A 137 22.91 6.81 15.63
C PHE A 137 21.74 6.79 14.64
N HIS A 138 21.33 5.63 14.13
CA HIS A 138 20.22 5.55 13.15
C HIS A 138 18.93 5.08 13.80
N ILE A 139 17.93 5.98 13.83
CA ILE A 139 16.60 5.72 14.40
C ILE A 139 15.73 4.87 13.45
N TYR A 140 16.06 4.84 12.17
CA TYR A 140 15.23 4.19 11.13
C TYR A 140 15.98 3.04 10.46
N THR A 141 15.22 2.01 10.06
CA THR A 141 15.71 0.95 9.17
C THR A 141 16.01 1.52 7.78
N VAL A 142 16.88 0.85 6.99
CA VAL A 142 17.31 1.35 5.67
C VAL A 142 16.14 1.49 4.69
N ASP A 143 15.16 0.61 4.77
CA ASP A 143 13.94 0.71 3.98
C ASP A 143 13.10 1.96 4.33
N GLU A 144 12.92 2.26 5.62
CA GLU A 144 12.24 3.49 6.06
C GLU A 144 13.02 4.75 5.66
N HIS A 145 14.35 4.72 5.76
CA HIS A 145 15.20 5.82 5.29
C HIS A 145 14.99 6.05 3.78
N THR A 146 15.01 4.98 2.98
CA THR A 146 14.78 5.07 1.53
C THR A 146 13.42 5.66 1.19
N LEU A 147 12.35 5.28 1.93
CA LEU A 147 11.02 5.86 1.74
C LEU A 147 10.98 7.36 2.10
N ASN A 148 11.72 7.78 3.12
CA ASN A 148 11.85 9.19 3.49
C ASN A 148 12.60 9.99 2.41
N VAL A 149 13.65 9.43 1.81
CA VAL A 149 14.37 10.06 0.68
C VAL A 149 13.43 10.26 -0.51
N ILE A 150 12.64 9.25 -0.87
CA ILE A 150 11.64 9.37 -1.94
C ILE A 150 10.65 10.49 -1.64
N ASP A 151 10.18 10.62 -0.40
CA ASP A 151 9.25 11.68 0.00
C ASP A 151 9.88 13.07 -0.15
N ASN A 152 11.10 13.24 0.32
CA ASN A 152 11.84 14.50 0.19
C ASN A 152 12.07 14.89 -1.26
N LEU A 153 12.53 13.97 -2.11
CA LEU A 153 12.72 14.22 -3.55
C LEU A 153 11.40 14.68 -4.21
N ARG A 154 10.28 14.07 -3.84
CA ARG A 154 8.96 14.49 -4.34
C ARG A 154 8.55 15.88 -3.84
N ARG A 155 8.90 16.23 -2.61
CA ARG A 155 8.64 17.59 -2.07
C ARG A 155 9.46 18.61 -2.83
N TYR A 156 10.75 18.39 -3.04
CA TYR A 156 11.62 19.30 -3.78
C TYR A 156 11.21 19.47 -5.26
N SER A 157 10.63 18.45 -5.88
CA SER A 157 10.14 18.54 -7.26
C SER A 157 8.90 19.44 -7.43
N LYS A 158 8.22 19.80 -6.33
CA LYS A 158 7.10 20.75 -6.38
C LYS A 158 7.64 22.17 -6.33
N SER A 159 7.30 22.96 -7.35
CA SER A 159 7.81 24.34 -7.52
C SER A 159 7.58 25.26 -6.31
N SER A 160 6.57 25.01 -5.50
CA SER A 160 6.23 25.76 -4.29
C SER A 160 7.21 25.58 -3.13
N LEU A 161 8.13 24.62 -3.19
CA LEU A 161 9.05 24.26 -2.09
C LEU A 161 10.53 24.42 -2.46
N LYS A 162 10.84 25.08 -3.60
CA LYS A 162 12.22 25.32 -4.06
C LYS A 162 13.08 26.16 -3.11
N HIS A 163 12.44 26.92 -2.20
CA HIS A 163 13.14 27.78 -1.23
C HIS A 163 13.53 27.10 0.08
N GLU A 164 13.14 25.84 0.30
CA GLU A 164 13.48 25.10 1.54
C GLU A 164 14.84 24.37 1.47
N SER A 165 15.56 24.46 0.34
CA SER A 165 16.91 23.91 0.17
C SER A 165 17.88 25.04 -0.14
N PRO A 166 18.72 25.49 0.81
CA PRO A 166 19.69 26.55 0.56
C PRO A 166 20.88 26.13 -0.29
N GLU A 167 21.02 24.86 -0.64
CA GLU A 167 22.18 24.34 -1.40
C GLU A 167 21.72 23.52 -2.62
N SER A 168 21.53 24.19 -3.72
CA SER A 168 21.48 23.60 -5.06
C SER A 168 21.87 24.62 -6.11
#